data_fa1598767f6a4b1332fd07b3fd515be5
#
_entry.id   fa1598767f6a4b1332fd07b3fd515be5
#
_cell.length_a   1.000
_cell.length_b   1.000
_cell.length_c   1.000
_cell.angle_alpha   90.00
_cell.angle_beta   90.00
_cell.angle_gamma   90.00
#
_symmetry.space_group_name_H-M   'P 1'
#
loop_
_entity.id
_entity.type
_entity.pdbx_description
1 polymer ?
#
loop_
_entity_poly.entity_id
_entity_poly.type
_entity_poly.pdbx_seq_one_letter_code
_entity_poly.pdbx_strand_id
1 'polypeptide(L)'
;MATLKTAQTSNRNQFVQGSDQEWYYYDANGKKVTGLQTINKDLYYFNDKGQQVRGAFFTIGDKHYFANKDTGAVLRNAFYHDTSTDHYGDFSETIYYAGSDGAFKTGWFEVDGDRYYGSDYSDNDTSKGSLYTGVVNSQLFSPDGKLLTNGLYPEFKRTGENDYELKDVYITDTDGKIKEGPYQYDGKILGSKYSSVRQSQWSTIDQWDILNGHLYHFDSTPMTFTAPNGQKVTTNVAIATTNKALTYRGVTFNFDAKGIDAAKEKAIHFDQLQTDRSGTSYLYENGQKVTGLKTFDGVSYYFYDDGRQAKGTEVTINGKTYQFDQLTGIMTRNAFSKSYNSEGSPRFPYYPTRYYGNDGAALTGWQTIDGKDYFFRDSGNLETGRFVIGDRAYNADDNGVVADRKGEPAYRNRIVYDKGDNYYYNDKGEKVTGFQEVDGKVLYFDAEGKQVLGRFVTVDNYTYYLDPKTGEKYTNRSVLIDGKLYTFDKDGHVVS
;
A
#
# COMPACT_ATOMS: atom_id res chain seq x y z
N MET A 1 2.91 -18.67 -96.15
CA MET A 1 2.67 -18.00 -94.90
C MET A 1 3.57 -18.66 -93.86
N ALA A 2 4.68 -18.04 -93.52
CA ALA A 2 5.58 -18.52 -92.49
C ALA A 2 5.14 -17.97 -91.15
N THR A 3 4.71 -18.85 -90.25
CA THR A 3 4.29 -18.50 -88.91
C THR A 3 5.60 -18.24 -88.08
N LEU A 4 5.84 -16.98 -87.80
CA LEU A 4 6.85 -16.58 -86.81
C LEU A 4 6.48 -17.20 -85.48
N LYS A 5 7.21 -18.25 -85.01
CA LYS A 5 7.24 -18.68 -83.66
C LYS A 5 8.02 -17.62 -82.89
N THR A 6 7.30 -16.80 -82.14
CA THR A 6 7.88 -15.94 -81.08
C THR A 6 8.64 -16.87 -80.10
N ALA A 7 9.94 -16.76 -80.07
CA ALA A 7 10.73 -17.45 -79.04
C ALA A 7 10.34 -16.91 -77.65
N GLN A 8 9.57 -17.72 -76.97
CA GLN A 8 9.27 -17.48 -75.59
C GLN A 8 10.63 -17.58 -74.84
N THR A 9 11.25 -16.46 -74.48
CA THR A 9 12.44 -16.43 -73.66
C THR A 9 12.08 -17.12 -72.34
N SER A 10 12.52 -18.38 -72.21
CA SER A 10 12.28 -19.14 -70.99
C SER A 10 13.06 -18.49 -69.86
N ASN A 11 12.32 -17.92 -68.88
CA ASN A 11 12.92 -17.42 -67.63
C ASN A 11 13.61 -18.59 -66.95
N ARG A 12 14.92 -18.47 -66.71
CA ARG A 12 15.75 -19.52 -66.05
C ARG A 12 16.71 -18.87 -65.06
N ASN A 13 16.83 -19.47 -63.88
CA ASN A 13 17.68 -19.00 -62.77
C ASN A 13 17.47 -17.52 -62.46
N GLN A 14 16.25 -17.04 -62.46
CA GLN A 14 15.94 -15.61 -62.25
C GLN A 14 14.62 -15.38 -61.54
N PHE A 15 14.58 -14.28 -60.80
CA PHE A 15 13.34 -13.71 -60.29
C PHE A 15 12.61 -12.95 -61.38
N VAL A 16 11.32 -13.15 -61.44
CA VAL A 16 10.41 -12.51 -62.42
C VAL A 16 9.18 -12.01 -61.69
N GLN A 17 8.84 -10.76 -61.86
CA GLN A 17 7.55 -10.24 -61.40
C GLN A 17 6.48 -10.56 -62.44
N GLY A 18 5.42 -11.24 -62.02
CA GLY A 18 4.28 -11.57 -62.87
C GLY A 18 3.36 -10.36 -63.14
N SER A 19 2.43 -10.55 -64.05
CA SER A 19 1.37 -9.55 -64.36
C SER A 19 0.43 -9.32 -63.17
N ASP A 20 0.41 -10.23 -62.20
CA ASP A 20 -0.31 -10.17 -60.92
C ASP A 20 0.47 -9.40 -59.84
N GLN A 21 1.62 -8.79 -60.21
CA GLN A 21 2.57 -8.07 -59.37
C GLN A 21 3.27 -8.95 -58.32
N GLU A 22 3.05 -10.27 -58.34
CA GLU A 22 3.73 -11.22 -57.49
C GLU A 22 5.11 -11.62 -58.02
N TRP A 23 6.04 -11.96 -57.14
CA TRP A 23 7.37 -12.42 -57.55
C TRP A 23 7.43 -13.93 -57.60
N TYR A 24 8.12 -14.45 -58.62
CA TYR A 24 8.35 -15.87 -58.88
C TYR A 24 9.84 -16.10 -59.13
N TYR A 25 10.33 -17.27 -58.79
CA TYR A 25 11.66 -17.70 -59.23
C TYR A 25 11.51 -18.91 -60.16
N TYR A 26 12.21 -18.86 -61.26
CA TYR A 26 12.26 -19.95 -62.21
C TYR A 26 13.61 -20.65 -62.11
N ASP A 27 13.61 -21.99 -61.96
CA ASP A 27 14.81 -22.83 -61.90
C ASP A 27 15.56 -22.89 -63.25
N ALA A 28 16.67 -23.71 -63.28
CA ALA A 28 17.46 -23.92 -64.50
C ALA A 28 16.65 -24.54 -65.66
N ASN A 29 15.54 -25.18 -65.35
CA ASN A 29 14.65 -25.80 -66.34
C ASN A 29 13.52 -24.86 -66.78
N GLY A 30 13.44 -23.65 -66.20
CA GLY A 30 12.36 -22.71 -66.46
C GLY A 30 11.05 -23.04 -65.78
N LYS A 31 11.09 -23.84 -64.66
CA LYS A 31 9.93 -24.18 -63.85
C LYS A 31 9.87 -23.26 -62.63
N LYS A 32 8.68 -22.77 -62.28
CA LYS A 32 8.44 -22.05 -61.03
C LYS A 32 8.77 -22.96 -59.85
N VAL A 33 9.55 -22.44 -58.88
CA VAL A 33 9.84 -23.14 -57.63
C VAL A 33 8.75 -22.92 -56.60
N THR A 34 8.62 -23.84 -55.64
CA THR A 34 7.74 -23.74 -54.47
C THR A 34 8.50 -24.16 -53.23
N GLY A 35 7.95 -23.83 -52.07
CA GLY A 35 8.58 -24.14 -50.77
C GLY A 35 9.80 -23.30 -50.50
N LEU A 36 10.63 -23.77 -49.57
CA LEU A 36 11.84 -23.10 -49.11
C LEU A 36 12.98 -23.35 -50.13
N GLN A 37 13.60 -22.28 -50.61
CA GLN A 37 14.64 -22.33 -51.65
C GLN A 37 15.84 -21.49 -51.22
N THR A 38 17.04 -22.04 -51.40
CA THR A 38 18.28 -21.25 -51.27
C THR A 38 18.74 -20.76 -52.61
N ILE A 39 18.75 -19.46 -52.84
CA ILE A 39 19.11 -18.82 -54.07
C ILE A 39 20.20 -17.76 -53.80
N ASN A 40 21.34 -17.89 -54.42
CA ASN A 40 22.50 -17.00 -54.23
C ASN A 40 22.89 -16.77 -52.75
N LYS A 41 22.88 -17.85 -51.93
CA LYS A 41 23.13 -17.88 -50.48
C LYS A 41 21.99 -17.35 -49.58
N ASP A 42 20.96 -16.72 -50.14
CA ASP A 42 19.80 -16.29 -49.39
C ASP A 42 18.69 -17.32 -49.43
N LEU A 43 17.91 -17.37 -48.36
CA LEU A 43 16.76 -18.27 -48.23
C LEU A 43 15.49 -17.53 -48.63
N TYR A 44 14.63 -18.18 -49.40
CA TYR A 44 13.36 -17.63 -49.85
C TYR A 44 12.24 -18.64 -49.70
N TYR A 45 11.02 -18.20 -49.50
CA TYR A 45 9.87 -19.08 -49.46
C TYR A 45 8.88 -18.70 -50.56
N PHE A 46 8.42 -19.71 -51.32
CA PHE A 46 7.42 -19.61 -52.35
C PHE A 46 6.22 -20.49 -51.95
N ASN A 47 5.04 -19.93 -51.98
CA ASN A 47 3.80 -20.68 -51.69
C ASN A 47 3.53 -21.75 -52.75
N ASP A 48 2.45 -22.52 -52.59
CA ASP A 48 2.09 -23.61 -53.51
C ASP A 48 1.81 -23.13 -54.94
N LYS A 49 1.52 -21.83 -55.13
CA LYS A 49 1.36 -21.19 -56.45
C LYS A 49 2.68 -20.68 -57.02
N GLY A 50 3.78 -20.86 -56.33
CA GLY A 50 5.10 -20.36 -56.66
C GLY A 50 5.30 -18.87 -56.42
N GLN A 51 4.39 -18.20 -55.72
CA GLN A 51 4.50 -16.79 -55.36
C GLN A 51 5.42 -16.62 -54.19
N GLN A 52 6.40 -15.71 -54.25
CA GLN A 52 7.33 -15.39 -53.19
C GLN A 52 6.61 -14.71 -52.03
N VAL A 53 6.78 -15.22 -50.82
CA VAL A 53 6.33 -14.53 -49.63
C VAL A 53 7.27 -13.37 -49.33
N ARG A 54 6.69 -12.19 -49.10
CA ARG A 54 7.46 -10.95 -48.78
C ARG A 54 6.74 -10.14 -47.72
N GLY A 55 7.46 -9.57 -46.77
CA GLY A 55 6.96 -8.69 -45.70
C GLY A 55 5.93 -9.38 -44.79
N ALA A 56 6.03 -10.70 -44.63
CA ALA A 56 5.02 -11.47 -43.92
C ALA A 56 5.64 -12.63 -43.13
N PHE A 57 4.95 -12.99 -42.07
CA PHE A 57 5.18 -14.25 -41.37
C PHE A 57 4.62 -15.42 -42.20
N PHE A 58 5.26 -16.56 -42.10
CA PHE A 58 4.77 -17.80 -42.62
C PHE A 58 5.22 -19.00 -41.82
N THR A 59 4.54 -20.13 -41.96
CA THR A 59 4.76 -21.33 -41.18
C THR A 59 5.06 -22.51 -42.12
N ILE A 60 6.07 -23.33 -41.73
CA ILE A 60 6.37 -24.61 -42.39
C ILE A 60 6.45 -25.68 -41.31
N GLY A 61 5.49 -26.60 -41.30
CA GLY A 61 5.35 -27.55 -40.17
C GLY A 61 5.00 -26.80 -38.89
N ASP A 62 5.83 -26.96 -37.89
CA ASP A 62 5.70 -26.30 -36.58
C ASP A 62 6.63 -25.09 -36.39
N LYS A 63 7.34 -24.70 -37.46
CA LYS A 63 8.32 -23.60 -37.41
C LYS A 63 7.78 -22.33 -38.04
N HIS A 64 8.07 -21.20 -37.43
CA HIS A 64 7.66 -19.86 -37.86
C HIS A 64 8.84 -19.10 -38.44
N TYR A 65 8.59 -18.31 -39.48
CA TYR A 65 9.58 -17.58 -40.24
C TYR A 65 9.07 -16.17 -40.56
N PHE A 66 9.98 -15.29 -40.93
CA PHE A 66 9.63 -13.99 -41.51
C PHE A 66 10.42 -13.72 -42.76
N ALA A 67 9.73 -13.28 -43.81
CA ALA A 67 10.34 -12.85 -45.08
C ALA A 67 10.45 -11.34 -45.16
N ASN A 68 11.62 -10.82 -45.48
CA ASN A 68 11.89 -9.40 -45.61
C ASN A 68 10.97 -8.75 -46.66
N LYS A 69 10.44 -7.57 -46.37
CA LYS A 69 9.49 -6.87 -47.23
C LYS A 69 10.09 -6.49 -48.59
N ASP A 70 11.34 -6.02 -48.61
CA ASP A 70 11.96 -5.44 -49.79
C ASP A 70 12.60 -6.50 -50.70
N THR A 71 13.19 -7.53 -50.08
CA THR A 71 13.92 -8.56 -50.81
C THR A 71 13.17 -9.87 -50.89
N GLY A 72 12.25 -10.15 -49.98
CA GLY A 72 11.63 -11.44 -49.79
C GLY A 72 12.56 -12.52 -49.23
N ALA A 73 13.79 -12.16 -48.86
CA ALA A 73 14.72 -13.09 -48.20
C ALA A 73 14.21 -13.43 -46.81
N VAL A 74 14.26 -14.70 -46.44
CA VAL A 74 13.93 -15.16 -45.10
C VAL A 74 15.02 -14.69 -44.14
N LEU A 75 14.59 -14.10 -43.01
CA LEU A 75 15.48 -13.61 -41.98
C LEU A 75 16.29 -14.78 -41.40
N ARG A 76 17.59 -14.58 -41.17
CA ARG A 76 18.49 -15.57 -40.53
C ARG A 76 19.52 -14.90 -39.65
N ASN A 77 19.86 -15.58 -38.53
CA ASN A 77 20.85 -15.12 -37.54
C ASN A 77 20.65 -13.67 -37.15
N ALA A 78 19.41 -13.26 -36.92
CA ALA A 78 19.05 -11.88 -36.64
C ALA A 78 17.80 -11.77 -35.78
N PHE A 79 17.73 -10.71 -35.01
CA PHE A 79 16.51 -10.30 -34.28
C PHE A 79 15.52 -9.62 -35.25
N TYR A 80 14.26 -9.86 -35.03
CA TYR A 80 13.16 -9.19 -35.70
C TYR A 80 12.26 -8.54 -34.66
N HIS A 81 11.99 -7.25 -34.83
CA HIS A 81 11.13 -6.46 -33.97
C HIS A 81 9.81 -6.18 -34.71
N ASP A 82 8.75 -6.82 -34.27
CA ASP A 82 7.40 -6.57 -34.77
C ASP A 82 6.76 -5.52 -33.87
N THR A 83 6.60 -4.31 -34.40
CA THR A 83 6.09 -3.17 -33.64
C THR A 83 4.75 -2.72 -34.17
N SER A 84 3.83 -2.40 -33.30
CA SER A 84 2.54 -1.81 -33.63
C SER A 84 2.14 -0.74 -32.63
N THR A 85 1.31 0.19 -33.08
CA THR A 85 0.65 1.15 -32.21
C THR A 85 -0.84 1.00 -32.47
N ASP A 86 -1.61 0.77 -31.41
CA ASP A 86 -3.05 0.56 -31.54
C ASP A 86 -3.82 1.88 -31.75
N HIS A 87 -5.14 1.77 -31.87
CA HIS A 87 -6.02 2.93 -32.06
C HIS A 87 -5.99 3.93 -30.90
N TYR A 88 -5.62 3.49 -29.70
CA TYR A 88 -5.52 4.33 -28.50
C TYR A 88 -4.12 4.94 -28.32
N GLY A 89 -3.19 4.63 -29.21
CA GLY A 89 -1.80 5.07 -29.13
C GLY A 89 -0.91 4.17 -28.29
N ASP A 90 -1.41 3.01 -27.86
CA ASP A 90 -0.62 2.07 -27.08
C ASP A 90 0.39 1.35 -27.97
N PHE A 91 1.66 1.52 -27.64
CA PHE A 91 2.77 0.87 -28.35
C PHE A 91 2.94 -0.57 -27.88
N SER A 92 3.06 -1.51 -28.82
CA SER A 92 3.40 -2.90 -28.57
C SER A 92 4.58 -3.34 -29.41
N GLU A 93 5.42 -4.19 -28.87
CA GLU A 93 6.56 -4.79 -29.55
C GLU A 93 6.62 -6.27 -29.20
N THR A 94 6.83 -7.09 -30.23
CA THR A 94 7.15 -8.50 -30.10
C THR A 94 8.49 -8.76 -30.77
N ILE A 95 9.42 -9.41 -30.06
CA ILE A 95 10.77 -9.67 -30.58
C ILE A 95 10.92 -11.16 -30.86
N TYR A 96 11.59 -11.47 -31.96
CA TYR A 96 11.92 -12.82 -32.39
C TYR A 96 13.40 -12.93 -32.72
N TYR A 97 13.98 -14.11 -32.62
CA TYR A 97 15.32 -14.39 -33.14
C TYR A 97 15.23 -15.53 -34.17
N ALA A 98 15.59 -15.23 -35.41
CA ALA A 98 15.70 -16.22 -36.47
C ALA A 98 17.05 -16.93 -36.41
N GLY A 99 17.05 -18.24 -36.31
CA GLY A 99 18.25 -19.06 -36.35
C GLY A 99 18.92 -19.12 -37.73
N SER A 100 19.98 -19.91 -37.87
CA SER A 100 20.68 -20.10 -39.14
C SER A 100 19.83 -20.76 -40.22
N ASP A 101 18.81 -21.53 -39.84
CA ASP A 101 17.83 -22.15 -40.70
C ASP A 101 16.64 -21.23 -41.09
N GLY A 102 16.63 -20.00 -40.54
CA GLY A 102 15.58 -19.00 -40.69
C GLY A 102 14.37 -19.17 -39.78
N ALA A 103 14.26 -20.30 -39.08
CA ALA A 103 13.16 -20.48 -38.14
C ALA A 103 13.39 -19.67 -36.84
N PHE A 104 12.32 -19.12 -36.29
CA PHE A 104 12.36 -18.48 -35.00
C PHE A 104 12.68 -19.50 -33.90
N LYS A 105 13.60 -19.13 -33.01
CA LYS A 105 14.03 -19.95 -31.89
C LYS A 105 12.95 -20.03 -30.83
N THR A 106 12.71 -21.24 -30.31
CA THR A 106 11.86 -21.53 -29.15
C THR A 106 12.68 -22.16 -28.04
N GLY A 107 12.24 -22.05 -26.80
CA GLY A 107 12.99 -22.50 -25.65
C GLY A 107 14.25 -21.66 -25.40
N TRP A 108 15.18 -22.20 -24.61
CA TRP A 108 16.44 -21.54 -24.28
C TRP A 108 17.43 -21.58 -25.44
N PHE A 109 18.08 -20.45 -25.70
CA PHE A 109 19.18 -20.33 -26.67
C PHE A 109 20.11 -19.18 -26.29
N GLU A 110 21.28 -19.14 -26.92
CA GLU A 110 22.31 -18.13 -26.70
C GLU A 110 22.65 -17.40 -28.01
N VAL A 111 22.89 -16.09 -27.88
CA VAL A 111 23.40 -15.24 -28.96
C VAL A 111 24.46 -14.34 -28.36
N ASP A 112 25.69 -14.38 -28.90
CA ASP A 112 26.85 -13.58 -28.46
C ASP A 112 27.14 -13.67 -26.94
N GLY A 113 26.86 -14.84 -26.33
CA GLY A 113 27.06 -15.09 -24.91
C GLY A 113 25.91 -14.69 -24.00
N ASP A 114 24.88 -14.06 -24.55
CA ASP A 114 23.65 -13.71 -23.82
C ASP A 114 22.58 -14.78 -23.99
N ARG A 115 21.81 -15.01 -22.93
CA ARG A 115 20.74 -16.03 -22.90
C ARG A 115 19.38 -15.41 -23.16
N TYR A 116 18.57 -16.11 -23.93
CA TYR A 116 17.22 -15.73 -24.34
C TYR A 116 16.28 -16.91 -24.19
N TYR A 117 14.99 -16.62 -24.09
CA TYR A 117 13.94 -17.63 -24.14
C TYR A 117 12.88 -17.24 -25.15
N GLY A 118 12.73 -18.05 -26.19
CA GLY A 118 11.63 -17.93 -27.14
C GLY A 118 10.43 -18.74 -26.69
N SER A 119 9.25 -18.17 -26.69
CA SER A 119 8.02 -18.83 -26.30
C SER A 119 7.78 -20.08 -27.17
N ASP A 120 7.56 -21.22 -26.54
CA ASP A 120 7.12 -22.47 -27.17
C ASP A 120 5.60 -22.66 -27.11
N TYR A 121 4.92 -21.72 -26.45
CA TYR A 121 3.48 -21.71 -26.30
C TYR A 121 2.81 -21.04 -27.51
N SER A 122 1.84 -21.70 -28.11
CA SER A 122 1.07 -21.18 -29.23
C SER A 122 -0.43 -21.30 -28.95
N ASP A 123 -1.01 -20.31 -28.26
CA ASP A 123 -2.47 -20.17 -28.25
C ASP A 123 -3.04 -19.60 -29.56
N ASN A 124 -2.20 -18.89 -30.30
CA ASN A 124 -2.46 -18.42 -31.66
C ASN A 124 -1.14 -18.43 -32.41
N ASP A 125 -1.16 -18.75 -33.69
CA ASP A 125 -0.03 -18.99 -34.60
C ASP A 125 1.07 -17.90 -34.63
N THR A 126 0.87 -16.75 -33.98
CA THR A 126 1.75 -15.59 -34.06
C THR A 126 2.67 -15.40 -32.83
N SER A 127 2.47 -16.08 -31.71
CA SER A 127 3.27 -15.88 -30.49
C SER A 127 4.39 -16.88 -30.30
N LYS A 128 4.43 -17.97 -31.07
CA LYS A 128 5.48 -18.98 -30.98
C LYS A 128 6.82 -18.42 -31.45
N GLY A 129 7.85 -18.50 -30.61
CA GLY A 129 9.17 -17.93 -30.86
C GLY A 129 9.31 -16.50 -30.40
N SER A 130 8.25 -15.85 -29.88
CA SER A 130 8.38 -14.52 -29.25
C SER A 130 9.27 -14.58 -28.01
N LEU A 131 10.20 -13.64 -27.90
CA LEU A 131 11.13 -13.59 -26.77
C LEU A 131 10.41 -13.09 -25.51
N TYR A 132 10.78 -13.66 -24.36
CA TYR A 132 10.37 -13.14 -23.08
C TYR A 132 11.06 -11.80 -22.82
N THR A 133 10.27 -10.83 -22.32
CA THR A 133 10.71 -9.51 -21.87
C THR A 133 10.07 -9.19 -20.52
N GLY A 134 10.73 -8.36 -19.69
CA GLY A 134 10.23 -8.05 -18.35
C GLY A 134 10.26 -9.24 -17.41
N VAL A 135 9.31 -9.31 -16.49
CA VAL A 135 9.24 -10.41 -15.49
C VAL A 135 8.38 -11.55 -16.02
N VAL A 136 9.00 -12.70 -16.27
CA VAL A 136 8.30 -13.92 -16.71
C VAL A 136 8.78 -15.11 -15.86
N ASN A 137 7.86 -15.90 -15.30
CA ASN A 137 8.16 -17.08 -14.47
C ASN A 137 9.18 -16.80 -13.36
N SER A 138 9.07 -15.64 -12.69
CA SER A 138 10.02 -15.17 -11.67
C SER A 138 11.45 -14.95 -12.17
N GLN A 139 11.66 -14.82 -13.46
CA GLN A 139 12.93 -14.42 -14.08
C GLN A 139 12.78 -13.04 -14.72
N LEU A 140 13.88 -12.27 -14.75
CA LEU A 140 13.89 -10.93 -15.32
C LEU A 140 14.62 -10.94 -16.65
N PHE A 141 13.96 -10.39 -17.67
CA PHE A 141 14.51 -10.20 -19.01
C PHE A 141 14.54 -8.69 -19.34
N SER A 142 15.58 -8.28 -20.08
CA SER A 142 15.65 -6.91 -20.58
C SER A 142 14.54 -6.62 -21.61
N PRO A 143 14.29 -5.34 -21.97
CA PRO A 143 13.37 -5.01 -23.06
C PRO A 143 13.72 -5.68 -24.40
N ASP A 144 14.99 -6.02 -24.62
CA ASP A 144 15.47 -6.72 -25.83
C ASP A 144 15.47 -8.25 -25.69
N GLY A 145 14.88 -8.78 -24.61
CA GLY A 145 14.70 -10.22 -24.38
C GLY A 145 15.89 -10.96 -23.74
N LYS A 146 16.97 -10.25 -23.35
CA LYS A 146 18.13 -10.84 -22.70
C LYS A 146 17.84 -11.18 -21.24
N LEU A 147 18.16 -12.41 -20.79
CA LEU A 147 18.06 -12.79 -19.38
C LEU A 147 19.06 -12.00 -18.54
N LEU A 148 18.57 -11.32 -17.51
CA LEU A 148 19.37 -10.51 -16.59
C LEU A 148 19.76 -11.34 -15.35
N THR A 149 21.05 -11.55 -15.14
CA THR A 149 21.55 -12.45 -14.10
C THR A 149 22.51 -11.77 -13.14
N ASN A 150 22.49 -12.21 -11.87
CA ASN A 150 23.47 -11.87 -10.84
C ASN A 150 23.70 -10.38 -10.64
N GLY A 151 22.62 -9.60 -10.49
CA GLY A 151 22.73 -8.17 -10.34
C GLY A 151 21.45 -7.45 -9.88
N LEU A 152 21.58 -6.12 -9.82
CA LEU A 152 20.48 -5.20 -9.59
C LEU A 152 20.10 -4.56 -10.93
N TYR A 153 18.85 -4.77 -11.35
CA TYR A 153 18.39 -4.33 -12.67
C TYR A 153 17.07 -3.59 -12.60
N PRO A 154 16.95 -2.46 -13.33
CA PRO A 154 15.66 -1.84 -13.58
C PRO A 154 14.87 -2.64 -14.62
N GLU A 155 13.60 -2.82 -14.38
CA GLU A 155 12.65 -3.26 -15.41
C GLU A 155 12.12 -2.04 -16.15
N PHE A 156 12.52 -1.91 -17.42
CA PHE A 156 11.97 -0.91 -18.31
C PHE A 156 10.97 -1.55 -19.27
N LYS A 157 9.78 -0.95 -19.37
CA LYS A 157 8.81 -1.25 -20.41
C LYS A 157 8.99 -0.24 -21.54
N ARG A 158 9.12 -0.71 -22.76
CA ARG A 158 9.11 0.13 -23.96
C ARG A 158 7.68 0.63 -24.21
N THR A 159 7.51 1.94 -24.30
CA THR A 159 6.21 2.62 -24.45
C THR A 159 6.08 3.40 -25.74
N GLY A 160 7.14 3.42 -26.57
CA GLY A 160 7.20 4.09 -27.85
C GLY A 160 8.41 3.63 -28.62
N GLU A 161 8.62 4.17 -29.85
CA GLU A 161 9.73 3.78 -30.70
C GLU A 161 11.09 3.94 -29.99
N ASN A 162 11.22 4.98 -29.18
CA ASN A 162 12.43 5.26 -28.37
C ASN A 162 12.11 5.68 -26.93
N ASP A 163 10.93 5.33 -26.41
CA ASP A 163 10.48 5.72 -25.08
C ASP A 163 10.40 4.51 -24.16
N TYR A 164 10.84 4.72 -22.91
CA TYR A 164 10.87 3.68 -21.87
C TYR A 164 10.33 4.21 -20.56
N GLU A 165 9.52 3.38 -19.88
CA GLU A 165 9.00 3.62 -18.55
C GLU A 165 9.64 2.64 -17.57
N LEU A 166 10.18 3.16 -16.45
CA LEU A 166 10.64 2.32 -15.35
C LEU A 166 9.44 1.73 -14.60
N LYS A 167 9.27 0.43 -14.67
CA LYS A 167 8.23 -0.32 -13.95
C LYS A 167 8.66 -0.64 -12.55
N ASP A 168 9.81 -1.28 -12.40
CA ASP A 168 10.33 -1.70 -11.10
C ASP A 168 11.86 -1.86 -11.11
N VAL A 169 12.43 -2.26 -9.96
CA VAL A 169 13.85 -2.59 -9.82
C VAL A 169 13.97 -3.90 -9.07
N TYR A 170 14.70 -4.86 -9.63
CA TYR A 170 14.82 -6.22 -9.12
C TYR A 170 16.28 -6.62 -8.87
N ILE A 171 16.44 -7.57 -7.96
CA ILE A 171 17.70 -8.29 -7.76
C ILE A 171 17.53 -9.68 -8.34
N THR A 172 18.49 -10.13 -9.16
CA THR A 172 18.47 -11.47 -9.75
C THR A 172 19.67 -12.30 -9.31
N ASP A 173 19.48 -13.63 -9.26
CA ASP A 173 20.56 -14.59 -9.06
C ASP A 173 21.25 -15.01 -10.37
N THR A 174 22.14 -15.99 -10.30
CA THR A 174 22.88 -16.54 -11.45
C THR A 174 21.99 -17.15 -12.52
N ASP A 175 20.76 -17.54 -12.18
CA ASP A 175 19.77 -18.11 -13.10
C ASP A 175 18.73 -17.06 -13.56
N GLY A 176 18.95 -15.79 -13.24
CA GLY A 176 18.05 -14.68 -13.55
C GLY A 176 16.78 -14.66 -12.71
N LYS A 177 16.67 -15.53 -11.68
CA LYS A 177 15.51 -15.53 -10.78
C LYS A 177 15.54 -14.35 -9.87
N ILE A 178 14.37 -13.69 -9.75
CA ILE A 178 14.17 -12.57 -8.84
C ILE A 178 14.27 -13.05 -7.40
N LYS A 179 15.05 -12.33 -6.60
CA LYS A 179 15.31 -12.63 -5.19
C LYS A 179 14.49 -11.72 -4.29
N GLU A 180 14.02 -12.31 -3.20
CA GLU A 180 13.50 -11.60 -2.05
C GLU A 180 14.48 -11.65 -0.89
N GLY A 181 14.41 -10.64 -0.01
CA GLY A 181 15.23 -10.58 1.18
C GLY A 181 16.36 -9.55 1.12
N PRO A 182 17.22 -9.50 2.15
CA PRO A 182 18.36 -8.60 2.14
C PRO A 182 19.40 -9.12 1.13
N TYR A 183 19.91 -8.22 0.30
CA TYR A 183 20.90 -8.52 -0.71
C TYR A 183 22.06 -7.51 -0.67
N GLN A 184 23.27 -7.98 -0.58
CA GLN A 184 24.45 -7.11 -0.58
C GLN A 184 24.84 -6.75 -2.02
N TYR A 185 24.83 -5.45 -2.32
CA TYR A 185 25.19 -4.90 -3.61
C TYR A 185 25.95 -3.59 -3.42
N ASP A 186 27.15 -3.48 -4.02
CA ASP A 186 28.02 -2.28 -3.97
C ASP A 186 28.19 -1.73 -2.54
N GLY A 187 28.51 -2.63 -1.58
CA GLY A 187 28.71 -2.27 -0.18
C GLY A 187 27.46 -1.85 0.59
N LYS A 188 26.28 -1.94 -0.03
CA LYS A 188 24.98 -1.64 0.57
C LYS A 188 24.15 -2.91 0.73
N ILE A 189 23.24 -2.91 1.68
CA ILE A 189 22.27 -3.99 1.86
C ILE A 189 20.93 -3.49 1.34
N LEU A 190 20.49 -4.02 0.21
CA LEU A 190 19.19 -3.71 -0.38
C LEU A 190 18.12 -4.65 0.16
N GLY A 191 16.97 -4.10 0.50
CA GLY A 191 15.78 -4.87 0.82
C GLY A 191 14.98 -5.12 -0.45
N SER A 192 14.55 -6.37 -0.66
CA SER A 192 13.59 -6.72 -1.69
C SER A 192 12.39 -7.40 -1.06
N LYS A 193 11.23 -6.76 -1.20
CA LYS A 193 9.94 -7.25 -0.72
C LYS A 193 8.97 -7.30 -1.90
N TYR A 194 8.14 -8.35 -1.95
CA TYR A 194 7.26 -8.59 -3.09
C TYR A 194 8.03 -8.55 -4.43
N SER A 195 9.25 -9.09 -4.39
CA SER A 195 10.16 -9.16 -5.55
C SER A 195 10.66 -7.81 -6.06
N SER A 196 10.47 -6.70 -5.34
CA SER A 196 10.89 -5.36 -5.75
C SER A 196 11.78 -4.70 -4.70
N VAL A 197 12.76 -3.91 -5.15
CA VAL A 197 13.56 -3.04 -4.27
C VAL A 197 13.07 -1.57 -4.29
N ARG A 198 12.10 -1.24 -5.16
CA ARG A 198 11.50 0.10 -5.16
C ARG A 198 10.67 0.30 -3.89
N GLN A 199 10.90 1.41 -3.23
CA GLN A 199 10.20 1.72 -1.99
C GLN A 199 8.70 2.00 -2.18
N SER A 200 8.25 2.37 -3.39
CA SER A 200 6.83 2.53 -3.69
C SER A 200 6.00 1.24 -3.51
N GLN A 201 6.65 0.08 -3.57
CA GLN A 201 6.04 -1.23 -3.32
C GLN A 201 6.02 -1.60 -1.83
N TRP A 202 6.77 -0.87 -0.99
CA TRP A 202 6.78 -1.07 0.45
C TRP A 202 5.62 -0.31 1.06
N SER A 203 4.87 -0.95 1.93
CA SER A 203 3.86 -0.22 2.70
C SER A 203 4.57 0.89 3.47
N THR A 204 4.02 2.11 3.43
CA THR A 204 4.57 3.32 4.07
C THR A 204 4.63 3.26 5.60
N ILE A 205 4.36 2.10 6.18
CA ILE A 205 4.36 1.88 7.62
C ILE A 205 5.80 1.61 8.05
N ASP A 206 6.49 2.69 8.38
CA ASP A 206 7.69 2.72 9.21
C ASP A 206 8.99 2.16 8.62
N GLN A 207 9.08 1.79 7.33
CA GLN A 207 10.33 1.31 6.71
C GLN A 207 10.98 0.08 7.39
N TRP A 208 10.23 -0.61 8.26
CA TRP A 208 10.69 -1.80 8.97
C TRP A 208 10.16 -3.07 8.30
N ASP A 209 10.98 -4.10 8.26
CA ASP A 209 10.57 -5.42 7.76
C ASP A 209 11.36 -6.56 8.38
N ILE A 210 10.79 -7.77 8.35
CA ILE A 210 11.48 -9.01 8.73
C ILE A 210 11.82 -9.78 7.45
N LEU A 211 13.11 -9.87 7.16
CA LEU A 211 13.63 -10.60 6.02
C LEU A 211 14.57 -11.72 6.52
N ASN A 212 14.33 -12.95 6.09
CA ASN A 212 15.10 -14.14 6.51
C ASN A 212 15.21 -14.30 8.04
N GLY A 213 14.14 -13.94 8.79
CA GLY A 213 14.10 -14.03 10.24
C GLY A 213 14.80 -12.89 10.99
N HIS A 214 15.27 -11.86 10.28
CA HIS A 214 15.92 -10.70 10.87
C HIS A 214 15.09 -9.43 10.68
N LEU A 215 15.04 -8.57 11.71
CA LEU A 215 14.38 -7.27 11.63
C LEU A 215 15.34 -6.24 11.04
N TYR A 216 14.92 -5.60 9.97
CA TYR A 216 15.63 -4.50 9.29
C TYR A 216 14.83 -3.21 9.38
N HIS A 217 15.56 -2.11 9.31
CA HIS A 217 15.02 -0.81 8.94
C HIS A 217 15.66 -0.38 7.60
N PHE A 218 14.83 0.08 6.66
CA PHE A 218 15.29 0.49 5.34
C PHE A 218 15.06 1.97 5.10
N ASP A 219 16.11 2.68 4.75
CA ASP A 219 16.04 4.07 4.33
C ASP A 219 15.66 4.17 2.85
N SER A 220 14.82 5.16 2.52
CA SER A 220 14.47 5.52 1.13
C SER A 220 15.63 6.27 0.48
N THR A 221 16.36 5.60 -0.40
CA THR A 221 17.59 6.17 -1.00
C THR A 221 17.40 6.30 -2.51
N PRO A 222 17.63 7.50 -3.10
CA PRO A 222 17.55 7.66 -4.54
C PRO A 222 18.69 6.93 -5.25
N MET A 223 18.36 6.14 -6.27
CA MET A 223 19.29 5.52 -7.22
C MET A 223 18.88 5.87 -8.65
N THR A 224 19.88 6.11 -9.49
CA THR A 224 19.68 6.46 -10.90
C THR A 224 20.05 5.29 -11.79
N PHE A 225 19.13 4.94 -12.67
CA PHE A 225 19.29 3.91 -13.68
C PHE A 225 19.28 4.53 -15.08
N THR A 226 19.93 3.88 -16.03
CA THR A 226 19.96 4.33 -17.42
C THR A 226 19.08 3.42 -18.25
N ALA A 227 18.07 3.99 -18.90
CA ALA A 227 17.21 3.30 -19.85
C ALA A 227 17.98 2.95 -21.15
N PRO A 228 17.50 2.00 -21.97
CA PRO A 228 18.15 1.61 -23.22
C PRO A 228 18.39 2.77 -24.21
N ASN A 229 17.56 3.80 -24.19
CA ASN A 229 17.70 5.02 -24.99
C ASN A 229 18.72 6.03 -24.41
N GLY A 230 19.40 5.70 -23.29
CA GLY A 230 20.34 6.59 -22.62
C GLY A 230 19.71 7.56 -21.61
N GLN A 231 18.38 7.62 -21.49
CA GLN A 231 17.68 8.45 -20.53
C GLN A 231 17.98 7.98 -19.09
N LYS A 232 18.26 8.92 -18.20
CA LYS A 232 18.46 8.63 -16.77
C LYS A 232 17.15 8.77 -16.01
N VAL A 233 16.81 7.73 -15.26
CA VAL A 233 15.62 7.67 -14.42
C VAL A 233 16.03 7.41 -12.98
N THR A 234 15.63 8.31 -12.07
CA THR A 234 15.91 8.17 -10.63
C THR A 234 14.68 7.65 -9.91
N THR A 235 14.85 6.65 -9.08
CA THR A 235 13.81 6.11 -8.20
C THR A 235 14.39 5.82 -6.82
N ASN A 236 13.53 5.77 -5.80
CA ASN A 236 13.95 5.41 -4.46
C ASN A 236 13.98 3.88 -4.31
N VAL A 237 15.05 3.39 -3.70
CA VAL A 237 15.23 1.98 -3.34
C VAL A 237 15.40 1.85 -1.84
N ALA A 238 15.05 0.69 -1.31
CA ALA A 238 15.16 0.37 0.11
C ALA A 238 16.59 -0.06 0.44
N ILE A 239 17.33 0.75 1.21
CA ILE A 239 18.68 0.43 1.69
C ILE A 239 18.65 0.26 3.20
N ALA A 240 19.14 -0.86 3.71
CA ALA A 240 19.14 -1.14 5.14
C ALA A 240 19.99 -0.12 5.91
N THR A 241 19.43 0.38 6.99
CA THR A 241 20.15 1.20 7.95
C THR A 241 21.21 0.35 8.65
N THR A 242 22.44 0.82 8.69
CA THR A 242 23.58 0.13 9.30
C THR A 242 24.29 1.04 10.29
N ASN A 243 24.97 0.43 11.29
CA ASN A 243 25.80 1.14 12.30
C ASN A 243 25.05 2.29 13.00
N LYS A 244 23.78 2.09 13.33
CA LYS A 244 22.90 3.10 13.91
C LYS A 244 21.89 2.49 14.87
N ALA A 245 21.59 3.22 15.95
CA ALA A 245 20.51 2.88 16.85
C ALA A 245 19.20 3.51 16.39
N LEU A 246 18.12 2.74 16.35
CA LEU A 246 16.76 3.20 16.07
C LEU A 246 15.77 2.56 17.05
N THR A 247 14.73 3.30 17.39
CA THR A 247 13.67 2.80 18.28
C THR A 247 12.45 2.39 17.46
N TYR A 248 12.00 1.16 17.67
CA TYR A 248 10.80 0.60 17.07
C TYR A 248 9.84 0.15 18.17
N ARG A 249 8.64 0.71 18.18
CA ARG A 249 7.57 0.41 19.17
C ARG A 249 8.06 0.51 20.62
N GLY A 250 8.98 1.46 20.91
CA GLY A 250 9.55 1.68 22.23
C GLY A 250 10.72 0.75 22.59
N VAL A 251 11.17 -0.09 21.66
CA VAL A 251 12.36 -0.93 21.79
C VAL A 251 13.48 -0.36 20.94
N THR A 252 14.65 -0.12 21.55
CA THR A 252 15.82 0.36 20.80
C THR A 252 16.61 -0.82 20.25
N PHE A 253 16.86 -0.79 18.93
CA PHE A 253 17.71 -1.71 18.18
C PHE A 253 19.01 -1.00 17.79
N ASN A 254 20.14 -1.67 17.99
CA ASN A 254 21.47 -1.17 17.63
C ASN A 254 21.96 -1.95 16.40
N PHE A 255 21.64 -1.44 15.21
CA PHE A 255 22.00 -2.09 13.95
C PHE A 255 23.51 -2.07 13.73
N ASP A 256 24.06 -3.23 13.40
CA ASP A 256 25.47 -3.41 13.05
C ASP A 256 25.74 -3.10 11.55
N ALA A 257 26.93 -3.43 11.07
CA ALA A 257 27.31 -3.28 9.65
C ALA A 257 26.48 -4.19 8.71
N LYS A 258 25.79 -5.21 9.23
CA LYS A 258 24.90 -6.09 8.46
C LYS A 258 23.44 -5.62 8.51
N GLY A 259 23.17 -4.49 9.18
CA GLY A 259 21.81 -3.94 9.31
C GLY A 259 20.90 -4.74 10.25
N ILE A 260 21.47 -5.52 11.19
CA ILE A 260 20.74 -6.31 12.18
C ILE A 260 21.26 -6.01 13.58
N ASP A 261 20.43 -6.20 14.58
CA ASP A 261 20.85 -6.27 16.01
C ASP A 261 20.78 -7.73 16.46
N ALA A 262 21.84 -8.48 16.19
CA ALA A 262 21.89 -9.92 16.48
C ALA A 262 21.69 -10.26 17.95
N ALA A 263 22.08 -9.37 18.88
CA ALA A 263 21.89 -9.58 20.32
C ALA A 263 20.41 -9.47 20.68
N LYS A 264 19.74 -8.42 20.19
CA LYS A 264 18.32 -8.18 20.42
C LYS A 264 17.45 -9.25 19.75
N GLU A 265 17.74 -9.60 18.51
CA GLU A 265 17.02 -10.63 17.76
C GLU A 265 17.08 -12.00 18.45
N LYS A 266 18.24 -12.37 18.97
CA LYS A 266 18.38 -13.60 19.75
C LYS A 266 17.52 -13.59 21.01
N ALA A 267 17.41 -12.43 21.69
CA ALA A 267 16.57 -12.27 22.87
C ALA A 267 15.06 -12.34 22.54
N ILE A 268 14.65 -11.81 21.39
CA ILE A 268 13.24 -11.81 20.98
C ILE A 268 12.81 -13.06 20.20
N HIS A 269 13.72 -13.98 19.92
CA HIS A 269 13.43 -15.30 19.33
C HIS A 269 12.71 -15.25 17.98
N PHE A 270 12.99 -14.26 17.12
CA PHE A 270 12.38 -14.19 15.77
C PHE A 270 12.61 -15.45 14.96
N ASP A 271 13.77 -16.05 15.08
CA ASP A 271 14.17 -17.30 14.43
C ASP A 271 13.47 -18.55 15.01
N GLN A 272 12.86 -18.43 16.19
CA GLN A 272 12.19 -19.55 16.88
C GLN A 272 10.68 -19.51 16.75
N LEU A 273 10.11 -18.42 16.22
CA LEU A 273 8.70 -18.36 15.92
C LEU A 273 8.36 -19.30 14.76
N GLN A 274 7.55 -20.30 15.05
CA GLN A 274 7.04 -21.20 14.02
C GLN A 274 5.78 -20.62 13.42
N THR A 275 5.78 -20.37 12.12
CA THR A 275 4.63 -19.85 11.40
C THR A 275 3.98 -20.97 10.59
N ASP A 276 2.70 -21.19 10.77
CA ASP A 276 1.93 -22.16 10.01
C ASP A 276 1.58 -21.66 8.60
N ARG A 277 0.91 -22.53 7.80
CA ARG A 277 0.51 -22.20 6.42
C ARG A 277 -0.49 -21.02 6.31
N SER A 278 -1.16 -20.69 7.40
CA SER A 278 -2.08 -19.54 7.46
C SER A 278 -1.41 -18.22 7.84
N GLY A 279 -0.09 -18.24 8.09
CA GLY A 279 0.68 -17.08 8.55
C GLY A 279 0.61 -16.84 10.07
N THR A 280 0.03 -17.79 10.82
CA THR A 280 -0.08 -17.69 12.28
C THR A 280 1.21 -18.15 12.94
N SER A 281 1.76 -17.32 13.84
CA SER A 281 3.02 -17.60 14.53
C SER A 281 2.80 -18.15 15.94
N TYR A 282 3.64 -19.09 16.33
CA TYR A 282 3.66 -19.75 17.65
C TYR A 282 5.09 -19.78 18.18
N LEU A 283 5.24 -19.64 19.50
CA LEU A 283 6.50 -19.89 20.18
C LEU A 283 6.37 -21.17 21.02
N TYR A 284 7.40 -22.00 21.03
CA TYR A 284 7.44 -23.22 21.81
C TYR A 284 8.58 -23.17 22.83
N GLU A 285 8.26 -23.47 24.08
CA GLU A 285 9.23 -23.71 25.15
C GLU A 285 9.06 -25.14 25.67
N ASN A 286 10.15 -25.91 25.70
CA ASN A 286 10.13 -27.33 26.12
C ASN A 286 9.05 -28.18 25.40
N GLY A 287 8.81 -27.90 24.12
CA GLY A 287 7.84 -28.63 23.30
C GLY A 287 6.38 -28.22 23.52
N GLN A 288 6.11 -27.25 24.39
CA GLN A 288 4.76 -26.73 24.63
C GLN A 288 4.60 -25.32 24.05
N LYS A 289 3.42 -25.00 23.56
CA LYS A 289 3.11 -23.66 23.09
C LYS A 289 3.13 -22.68 24.26
N VAL A 290 3.81 -21.58 24.05
CA VAL A 290 3.82 -20.43 24.98
C VAL A 290 2.46 -19.74 24.96
N THR A 291 1.96 -19.33 26.13
CA THR A 291 0.70 -18.58 26.28
C THR A 291 0.89 -17.39 27.23
N GLY A 292 -0.04 -16.42 27.14
CA GLY A 292 -0.04 -15.21 27.96
C GLY A 292 1.00 -14.17 27.55
N LEU A 293 1.20 -13.17 28.42
CA LEU A 293 2.18 -12.11 28.23
C LEU A 293 3.59 -12.64 28.56
N LYS A 294 4.51 -12.49 27.63
CA LYS A 294 5.91 -12.87 27.76
C LYS A 294 6.82 -11.71 27.47
N THR A 295 7.90 -11.59 28.24
CA THR A 295 8.91 -10.54 28.05
C THR A 295 10.30 -11.16 27.96
N PHE A 296 11.01 -10.84 26.88
CA PHE A 296 12.39 -11.28 26.62
C PHE A 296 13.24 -10.04 26.40
N ASP A 297 14.24 -9.82 27.25
CA ASP A 297 15.16 -8.66 27.18
C ASP A 297 14.44 -7.31 26.96
N GLY A 298 13.34 -7.08 27.71
CA GLY A 298 12.54 -5.87 27.62
C GLY A 298 11.54 -5.82 26.46
N VAL A 299 11.53 -6.82 25.58
CA VAL A 299 10.56 -6.95 24.47
C VAL A 299 9.42 -7.85 24.90
N SER A 300 8.18 -7.38 24.80
CA SER A 300 7.00 -8.14 25.24
C SER A 300 6.13 -8.58 24.08
N TYR A 301 5.61 -9.79 24.20
CA TYR A 301 4.67 -10.44 23.28
C TYR A 301 3.48 -10.99 24.04
N TYR A 302 2.37 -11.18 23.35
CA TYR A 302 1.24 -11.90 23.90
C TYR A 302 0.88 -13.08 23.02
N PHE A 303 0.62 -14.22 23.65
CA PHE A 303 0.15 -15.43 23.02
C PHE A 303 -1.20 -15.80 23.63
N TYR A 304 -2.20 -16.02 22.79
CA TYR A 304 -3.52 -16.45 23.24
C TYR A 304 -3.45 -17.84 23.89
N ASP A 305 -4.54 -18.28 24.52
CA ASP A 305 -4.62 -19.58 25.18
C ASP A 305 -4.38 -20.77 24.24
N ASP A 306 -4.63 -20.59 22.95
CA ASP A 306 -4.32 -21.58 21.90
C ASP A 306 -2.88 -21.52 21.39
N GLY A 307 -2.08 -20.61 21.93
CA GLY A 307 -0.68 -20.37 21.62
C GLY A 307 -0.43 -19.43 20.43
N ARG A 308 -1.48 -18.92 19.75
CA ARG A 308 -1.31 -17.96 18.64
C ARG A 308 -0.71 -16.65 19.14
N GLN A 309 0.31 -16.15 18.45
CA GLN A 309 0.86 -14.82 18.75
C GLN A 309 -0.15 -13.73 18.37
N ALA A 310 -0.34 -12.76 19.26
CA ALA A 310 -1.08 -11.55 18.94
C ALA A 310 -0.24 -10.66 18.01
N LYS A 311 -0.77 -10.37 16.82
CA LYS A 311 -0.15 -9.48 15.82
C LYS A 311 -1.22 -8.56 15.21
N GLY A 312 -0.90 -7.29 15.00
CA GLY A 312 -1.79 -6.30 14.39
C GLY A 312 -3.08 -6.08 15.16
N THR A 313 -3.09 -6.32 16.47
CA THR A 313 -4.30 -6.34 17.28
C THR A 313 -4.10 -5.70 18.63
N GLU A 314 -5.19 -5.30 19.26
CA GLU A 314 -5.24 -4.92 20.65
C GLU A 314 -5.74 -6.09 21.51
N VAL A 315 -5.17 -6.24 22.70
CA VAL A 315 -5.57 -7.25 23.67
C VAL A 315 -5.83 -6.56 25.01
N THR A 316 -6.93 -6.88 25.66
CA THR A 316 -7.22 -6.42 27.01
C THR A 316 -6.70 -7.45 28.02
N ILE A 317 -5.77 -7.02 28.86
CA ILE A 317 -5.17 -7.84 29.91
C ILE A 317 -5.43 -7.13 31.24
N ASN A 318 -6.14 -7.78 32.15
CA ASN A 318 -6.50 -7.23 33.48
C ASN A 318 -7.12 -5.81 33.39
N GLY A 319 -8.02 -5.58 32.43
CA GLY A 319 -8.73 -4.31 32.23
C GLY A 319 -7.93 -3.20 31.57
N LYS A 320 -6.69 -3.44 31.20
CA LYS A 320 -5.85 -2.51 30.42
C LYS A 320 -5.72 -2.98 28.98
N THR A 321 -5.75 -2.05 28.03
CA THR A 321 -5.59 -2.34 26.59
C THR A 321 -4.13 -2.18 26.17
N TYR A 322 -3.61 -3.18 25.46
CA TYR A 322 -2.26 -3.25 24.92
C TYR A 322 -2.34 -3.48 23.42
N GLN A 323 -1.41 -2.92 22.64
CA GLN A 323 -1.31 -3.20 21.21
C GLN A 323 -0.07 -4.01 20.91
N PHE A 324 -0.26 -4.98 20.01
CA PHE A 324 0.80 -5.81 19.47
C PHE A 324 0.98 -5.51 17.98
N ASP A 325 2.21 -5.19 17.61
CA ASP A 325 2.57 -4.73 16.28
C ASP A 325 2.23 -5.75 15.19
N GLN A 326 1.80 -5.27 14.04
CA GLN A 326 1.37 -6.14 12.92
C GLN A 326 2.52 -6.94 12.32
N LEU A 327 3.71 -6.33 12.22
CA LEU A 327 4.86 -6.98 11.61
C LEU A 327 5.50 -7.98 12.57
N THR A 328 5.81 -7.53 13.78
CA THR A 328 6.66 -8.25 14.72
C THR A 328 5.88 -8.95 15.83
N GLY A 329 4.68 -8.48 16.15
CA GLY A 329 3.96 -8.86 17.36
C GLY A 329 4.53 -8.24 18.64
N ILE A 330 5.51 -7.34 18.56
CA ILE A 330 6.07 -6.63 19.72
C ILE A 330 5.00 -5.72 20.33
N MET A 331 4.89 -5.73 21.66
CA MET A 331 4.01 -4.82 22.40
C MET A 331 4.49 -3.38 22.24
N THR A 332 3.60 -2.51 21.76
CA THR A 332 3.88 -1.08 21.58
C THR A 332 4.03 -0.39 22.93
N ARG A 333 5.09 0.41 23.09
CA ARG A 333 5.37 1.23 24.27
C ARG A 333 5.88 2.61 23.86
N ASN A 334 5.61 3.62 24.69
CA ASN A 334 6.06 5.00 24.51
C ASN A 334 5.85 5.51 23.08
N ALA A 335 4.71 5.16 22.48
CA ALA A 335 4.41 5.47 21.10
C ALA A 335 2.92 5.62 20.83
N PHE A 336 2.60 6.46 19.84
CA PHE A 336 1.28 6.51 19.25
C PHE A 336 1.04 5.30 18.35
N SER A 337 -0.16 4.74 18.43
CA SER A 337 -0.62 3.75 17.49
C SER A 337 -1.55 4.40 16.48
N LYS A 338 -1.30 4.11 15.21
CA LYS A 338 -2.25 4.39 14.13
C LYS A 338 -2.92 3.08 13.75
N SER A 339 -4.24 3.08 13.66
CA SER A 339 -4.97 1.94 13.12
C SER A 339 -4.81 1.93 11.60
N TYR A 340 -4.33 0.82 11.05
CA TYR A 340 -4.25 0.59 9.61
C TYR A 340 -5.35 -0.39 9.19
N ASN A 341 -5.84 -0.27 7.94
CA ASN A 341 -6.71 -1.29 7.37
C ASN A 341 -5.88 -2.55 7.00
N SER A 342 -6.56 -3.64 6.66
CA SER A 342 -5.94 -4.89 6.20
C SER A 342 -5.05 -4.75 4.95
N GLU A 343 -5.12 -3.61 4.26
CA GLU A 343 -4.34 -3.28 3.06
C GLU A 343 -3.13 -2.38 3.36
N GLY A 344 -2.85 -2.09 4.64
CA GLY A 344 -1.71 -1.26 5.04
C GLY A 344 -1.86 0.23 4.76
N SER A 345 -3.01 0.68 4.28
CA SER A 345 -3.29 2.11 4.08
C SER A 345 -3.76 2.74 5.40
N PRO A 346 -3.33 3.99 5.72
CA PRO A 346 -3.90 4.70 6.85
C PRO A 346 -5.42 4.84 6.60
N ARG A 347 -6.22 4.27 7.49
CA ARG A 347 -7.67 4.47 7.41
C ARG A 347 -7.97 5.95 7.68
N PHE A 348 -8.88 6.51 6.91
CA PHE A 348 -9.40 7.87 7.03
C PHE A 348 -9.78 8.23 8.47
N PRO A 349 -9.93 9.53 8.82
CA PRO A 349 -9.78 10.10 10.17
C PRO A 349 -10.70 9.60 11.29
N TYR A 350 -11.39 8.49 11.09
CA TYR A 350 -12.34 7.93 12.07
C TYR A 350 -11.76 6.87 13.02
N TYR A 351 -10.46 6.55 12.96
CA TYR A 351 -9.89 5.56 13.88
C TYR A 351 -9.15 6.25 15.03
N PRO A 352 -9.45 5.82 16.25
CA PRO A 352 -8.84 6.42 17.42
C PRO A 352 -7.34 6.17 17.43
N THR A 353 -6.57 7.23 17.44
CA THR A 353 -5.16 7.17 17.80
C THR A 353 -5.07 7.00 19.30
N ARG A 354 -4.28 6.05 19.78
CA ARG A 354 -3.95 5.83 21.17
C ARG A 354 -2.47 6.09 21.41
N TYR A 355 -2.12 6.41 22.63
CA TYR A 355 -0.72 6.37 23.07
C TYR A 355 -0.56 5.29 24.11
N TYR A 356 0.41 4.42 23.90
CA TYR A 356 0.76 3.35 24.84
C TYR A 356 1.93 3.80 25.69
N GLY A 357 1.75 3.81 27.01
CA GLY A 357 2.76 4.26 27.95
C GLY A 357 3.97 3.33 28.10
N ASN A 358 4.80 3.61 29.07
CA ASN A 358 6.02 2.81 29.30
C ASN A 358 5.71 1.34 29.68
N ASP A 359 4.59 1.09 30.33
CA ASP A 359 4.12 -0.27 30.67
C ASP A 359 3.41 -0.95 29.50
N GLY A 360 3.24 -0.26 28.37
CA GLY A 360 2.53 -0.72 27.18
C GLY A 360 1.01 -0.58 27.25
N ALA A 361 0.45 -0.09 28.36
CA ALA A 361 -0.98 0.14 28.47
C ALA A 361 -1.40 1.43 27.76
N ALA A 362 -2.56 1.41 27.12
CA ALA A 362 -3.17 2.61 26.54
C ALA A 362 -3.42 3.66 27.63
N LEU A 363 -2.95 4.87 27.41
CA LEU A 363 -3.14 6.00 28.35
C LEU A 363 -4.54 6.58 28.21
N THR A 364 -5.04 7.14 29.34
CA THR A 364 -6.33 7.83 29.44
C THR A 364 -6.16 9.16 30.15
N GLY A 365 -7.15 10.04 30.00
CA GLY A 365 -7.13 11.36 30.61
C GLY A 365 -6.09 12.29 30.00
N TRP A 366 -5.73 13.32 30.77
CA TRP A 366 -4.70 14.27 30.39
C TRP A 366 -3.30 13.68 30.49
N GLN A 367 -2.53 13.83 29.39
CA GLN A 367 -1.14 13.38 29.30
C GLN A 367 -0.28 14.50 28.70
N THR A 368 0.95 14.61 29.22
CA THR A 368 1.99 15.44 28.59
C THR A 368 3.05 14.51 28.02
N ILE A 369 3.18 14.52 26.68
CA ILE A 369 4.09 13.66 25.93
C ILE A 369 5.00 14.56 25.12
N ASP A 370 6.31 14.43 25.27
CA ASP A 370 7.33 15.26 24.63
C ASP A 370 7.05 16.77 24.74
N GLY A 371 6.58 17.19 25.93
CA GLY A 371 6.28 18.61 26.24
C GLY A 371 4.99 19.14 25.62
N LYS A 372 4.15 18.30 24.99
CA LYS A 372 2.85 18.64 24.42
C LYS A 372 1.73 17.99 25.20
N ASP A 373 0.64 18.70 25.40
CA ASP A 373 -0.54 18.20 26.11
C ASP A 373 -1.52 17.53 25.16
N TYR A 374 -2.05 16.39 25.62
CA TYR A 374 -3.03 15.55 24.93
C TYR A 374 -4.14 15.15 25.88
N PHE A 375 -5.30 14.85 25.34
CA PHE A 375 -6.36 14.22 26.13
C PHE A 375 -6.85 12.95 25.47
N PHE A 376 -6.88 11.86 26.24
CA PHE A 376 -7.40 10.56 25.82
C PHE A 376 -8.66 10.25 26.62
N ARG A 377 -9.71 9.81 25.90
CA ARG A 377 -10.95 9.34 26.55
C ARG A 377 -10.69 8.12 27.44
N ASP A 378 -11.67 7.74 28.25
CA ASP A 378 -11.63 6.50 29.04
C ASP A 378 -11.42 5.26 28.19
N SER A 379 -11.84 5.30 26.91
CA SER A 379 -11.55 4.26 25.91
C SER A 379 -10.09 4.22 25.42
N GLY A 380 -9.26 5.18 25.84
CA GLY A 380 -7.89 5.38 25.35
C GLY A 380 -7.79 6.17 24.03
N ASN A 381 -8.92 6.61 23.46
CA ASN A 381 -8.92 7.31 22.18
C ASN A 381 -8.48 8.77 22.34
N LEU A 382 -7.56 9.22 21.49
CA LEU A 382 -7.09 10.61 21.43
C LEU A 382 -8.22 11.53 20.97
N GLU A 383 -8.39 12.66 21.66
CA GLU A 383 -9.26 13.75 21.20
C GLU A 383 -8.54 14.65 20.19
N THR A 384 -9.28 15.00 19.14
CA THR A 384 -8.90 16.01 18.14
C THR A 384 -10.04 16.99 17.92
N GLY A 385 -9.73 18.17 17.43
CA GLY A 385 -10.72 19.22 17.26
C GLY A 385 -11.26 19.76 18.59
N ARG A 386 -12.50 20.23 18.60
CA ARG A 386 -13.15 20.78 19.80
C ARG A 386 -13.81 19.66 20.63
N PHE A 387 -13.48 19.58 21.91
CA PHE A 387 -14.09 18.64 22.86
C PHE A 387 -14.37 19.33 24.20
N VAL A 388 -15.20 18.71 25.04
CA VAL A 388 -15.63 19.26 26.32
C VAL A 388 -15.39 18.24 27.43
N ILE A 389 -14.81 18.70 28.53
CA ILE A 389 -14.64 17.93 29.76
C ILE A 389 -15.24 18.77 30.91
N GLY A 390 -16.28 18.22 31.53
CA GLY A 390 -17.06 18.99 32.52
C GLY A 390 -17.66 20.25 31.91
N ASP A 391 -17.29 21.40 32.46
CA ASP A 391 -17.74 22.72 32.02
C ASP A 391 -16.71 23.50 31.16
N ARG A 392 -15.63 22.81 30.77
CA ARG A 392 -14.54 23.42 29.99
C ARG A 392 -14.48 22.83 28.57
N ALA A 393 -14.31 23.71 27.60
CA ALA A 393 -14.04 23.38 26.21
C ALA A 393 -12.56 23.52 25.89
N TYR A 394 -12.07 22.60 25.12
CA TYR A 394 -10.68 22.53 24.68
C TYR A 394 -10.64 22.40 23.17
N ASN A 395 -9.55 22.86 22.57
CA ASN A 395 -9.28 22.68 21.14
C ASN A 395 -7.95 21.96 20.98
N ALA A 396 -7.99 20.81 20.35
CA ALA A 396 -6.82 20.07 19.90
C ALA A 396 -6.63 20.23 18.40
N ASP A 397 -5.40 20.25 17.94
CA ASP A 397 -5.10 20.20 16.51
C ASP A 397 -5.38 18.81 15.92
N ASP A 398 -5.11 18.64 14.61
CA ASP A 398 -5.31 17.36 13.91
C ASP A 398 -4.39 16.23 14.43
N ASN A 399 -3.33 16.57 15.15
CA ASN A 399 -2.45 15.63 15.83
C ASN A 399 -2.84 15.40 17.29
N GLY A 400 -3.91 16.03 17.77
CA GLY A 400 -4.41 15.91 19.14
C GLY A 400 -3.68 16.81 20.16
N VAL A 401 -2.81 17.73 19.73
CA VAL A 401 -2.09 18.63 20.62
C VAL A 401 -3.02 19.74 21.12
N VAL A 402 -3.15 19.86 22.42
CA VAL A 402 -3.94 20.92 23.08
C VAL A 402 -2.99 22.05 23.50
N ALA A 403 -3.18 23.23 22.89
CA ALA A 403 -2.33 24.38 23.17
C ALA A 403 -2.62 25.05 24.54
N ASP A 404 -3.87 25.04 24.99
CA ASP A 404 -4.30 25.58 26.27
C ASP A 404 -5.06 24.54 27.10
N ARG A 405 -4.36 23.96 28.09
CA ARG A 405 -4.93 22.98 29.01
C ARG A 405 -5.90 23.61 30.04
N LYS A 406 -5.94 24.92 30.17
CA LYS A 406 -6.94 25.59 31.03
C LYS A 406 -8.32 25.53 30.38
N GLY A 407 -8.36 25.53 29.08
CA GLY A 407 -9.58 25.54 28.28
C GLY A 407 -10.40 26.83 28.51
N GLU A 408 -11.47 26.93 27.81
CA GLU A 408 -12.43 28.02 27.96
C GLU A 408 -13.81 27.49 28.42
N PRO A 409 -14.70 28.37 28.98
CA PRO A 409 -16.02 27.92 29.34
C PRO A 409 -16.73 27.25 28.14
N ALA A 410 -17.21 26.04 28.35
CA ALA A 410 -17.88 25.26 27.29
C ALA A 410 -19.27 25.79 26.96
N TYR A 411 -19.90 26.41 27.96
CA TYR A 411 -21.27 26.87 27.91
C TYR A 411 -21.36 28.35 28.34
N ARG A 412 -22.16 29.15 27.64
CA ARG A 412 -22.43 30.55 27.99
C ARG A 412 -23.89 30.86 27.68
N ASN A 413 -24.54 31.58 28.56
CA ASN A 413 -25.93 32.04 28.41
C ASN A 413 -26.90 30.93 27.99
N ARG A 414 -26.78 29.75 28.63
CA ARG A 414 -27.61 28.60 28.25
C ARG A 414 -27.85 27.62 29.38
N ILE A 415 -28.98 26.92 29.30
CA ILE A 415 -29.27 25.76 30.11
C ILE A 415 -28.57 24.51 29.49
N VAL A 416 -27.93 23.73 30.34
CA VAL A 416 -27.26 22.46 29.98
C VAL A 416 -27.86 21.35 30.85
N TYR A 417 -28.31 20.28 30.18
CA TYR A 417 -28.73 19.07 30.87
C TYR A 417 -27.51 18.14 31.07
N ASP A 418 -27.22 17.80 32.32
CA ASP A 418 -26.15 16.90 32.68
C ASP A 418 -26.60 15.94 33.79
N LYS A 419 -26.43 14.64 33.60
CA LYS A 419 -26.72 13.56 34.55
C LYS A 419 -28.09 13.61 35.24
N GLY A 420 -29.10 14.04 34.52
CA GLY A 420 -30.46 14.10 35.03
C GLY A 420 -30.93 15.48 35.53
N ASP A 421 -30.04 16.45 35.64
CA ASP A 421 -30.30 17.78 36.13
C ASP A 421 -30.03 18.85 35.08
N ASN A 422 -30.72 20.00 35.15
CA ASN A 422 -30.47 21.17 34.33
C ASN A 422 -29.63 22.19 35.13
N TYR A 423 -28.64 22.78 34.45
CA TYR A 423 -27.77 23.86 34.98
C TYR A 423 -27.78 25.03 34.03
N TYR A 424 -27.80 26.26 34.56
CA TYR A 424 -27.61 27.46 33.73
C TYR A 424 -26.21 28.01 33.90
N TYR A 425 -25.59 28.35 32.76
CA TYR A 425 -24.27 29.00 32.70
C TYR A 425 -24.44 30.42 32.21
N ASN A 426 -23.90 31.39 32.96
CA ASN A 426 -23.97 32.84 32.66
C ASN A 426 -23.09 33.20 31.44
N ASP A 427 -22.97 34.47 31.12
CA ASP A 427 -22.15 35.03 30.02
C ASP A 427 -20.64 34.77 30.21
N LYS A 428 -20.19 34.56 31.43
CA LYS A 428 -18.81 34.21 31.77
C LYS A 428 -18.56 32.69 31.72
N GLY A 429 -19.62 31.90 31.55
CA GLY A 429 -19.56 30.45 31.57
C GLY A 429 -19.49 29.88 32.97
N GLU A 430 -19.95 30.60 33.97
CA GLU A 430 -20.02 30.17 35.37
C GLU A 430 -21.40 29.57 35.63
N LYS A 431 -21.44 28.43 36.34
CA LYS A 431 -22.68 27.86 36.86
C LYS A 431 -23.29 28.82 37.86
N VAL A 432 -24.56 29.10 37.73
CA VAL A 432 -25.25 30.03 38.63
C VAL A 432 -26.10 29.31 39.66
N THR A 433 -26.37 30.02 40.75
CA THR A 433 -27.31 29.62 41.82
C THR A 433 -28.32 30.71 42.09
N GLY A 434 -29.37 30.41 42.82
CA GLY A 434 -30.43 31.39 43.15
C GLY A 434 -31.37 31.67 41.95
N PHE A 435 -32.10 32.81 42.04
CA PHE A 435 -32.99 33.24 40.97
C PHE A 435 -32.19 33.83 39.80
N GLN A 436 -32.55 33.37 38.60
CA GLN A 436 -31.96 33.81 37.33
C GLN A 436 -33.07 34.09 36.31
N GLU A 437 -32.91 35.16 35.57
CA GLU A 437 -33.77 35.41 34.40
C GLU A 437 -33.13 34.76 33.17
N VAL A 438 -33.84 33.79 32.57
CA VAL A 438 -33.38 33.02 31.40
C VAL A 438 -34.51 33.03 30.38
N ASP A 439 -34.27 33.59 29.20
CA ASP A 439 -35.24 33.67 28.09
C ASP A 439 -36.59 34.29 28.54
N GLY A 440 -36.53 35.32 29.39
CA GLY A 440 -37.70 36.03 29.91
C GLY A 440 -38.47 35.29 31.01
N LYS A 441 -37.91 34.18 31.53
CA LYS A 441 -38.48 33.42 32.66
C LYS A 441 -37.57 33.51 33.86
N VAL A 442 -38.16 33.65 35.03
CA VAL A 442 -37.43 33.60 36.28
C VAL A 442 -37.39 32.17 36.79
N LEU A 443 -36.19 31.56 36.75
CA LEU A 443 -35.90 30.21 37.20
C LEU A 443 -35.10 30.26 38.50
N TYR A 444 -35.12 29.17 39.27
CA TYR A 444 -34.30 29.05 40.48
C TYR A 444 -33.39 27.85 40.40
N PHE A 445 -32.11 28.05 40.74
CA PHE A 445 -31.06 27.05 40.83
C PHE A 445 -30.59 26.89 42.27
N ASP A 446 -30.52 25.66 42.76
CA ASP A 446 -30.12 25.37 44.14
C ASP A 446 -28.63 25.67 44.39
N ALA A 447 -28.13 25.33 45.56
CA ALA A 447 -26.73 25.55 45.96
C ALA A 447 -25.73 24.76 45.10
N GLU A 448 -26.13 23.68 44.53
CA GLU A 448 -25.36 22.84 43.59
C GLU A 448 -25.54 23.31 42.11
N GLY A 449 -26.33 24.37 41.90
CA GLY A 449 -26.63 24.93 40.57
C GLY A 449 -27.67 24.13 39.78
N LYS A 450 -28.40 23.22 40.42
CA LYS A 450 -29.44 22.43 39.76
C LYS A 450 -30.75 23.22 39.66
N GLN A 451 -31.40 23.19 38.51
CA GLN A 451 -32.71 23.82 38.33
C GLN A 451 -33.74 23.14 39.24
N VAL A 452 -34.43 23.93 40.01
CA VAL A 452 -35.53 23.43 40.86
C VAL A 452 -36.83 23.44 40.07
N LEU A 453 -37.53 22.30 40.07
CA LEU A 453 -38.80 22.07 39.40
C LEU A 453 -39.83 21.56 40.40
N GLY A 454 -41.10 22.04 40.32
CA GLY A 454 -42.22 21.52 41.06
C GLY A 454 -42.10 21.55 42.59
N ARG A 455 -41.34 22.52 43.14
CA ARG A 455 -41.09 22.59 44.59
C ARG A 455 -41.24 24.04 45.10
N PHE A 456 -41.53 24.15 46.38
CA PHE A 456 -41.38 25.41 47.14
C PHE A 456 -39.92 25.64 47.50
N VAL A 457 -39.48 26.85 47.38
CA VAL A 457 -38.16 27.32 47.83
C VAL A 457 -38.36 28.56 48.72
N THR A 458 -37.56 28.69 49.79
CA THR A 458 -37.59 29.84 50.68
C THR A 458 -36.28 30.62 50.49
N VAL A 459 -36.38 31.89 50.10
CA VAL A 459 -35.28 32.80 49.91
C VAL A 459 -35.63 34.09 50.63
N ASP A 460 -34.74 34.63 51.45
CA ASP A 460 -34.92 35.87 52.20
C ASP A 460 -36.25 35.93 53.00
N ASN A 461 -36.66 34.84 53.65
CA ASN A 461 -37.90 34.65 54.40
C ASN A 461 -39.18 34.66 53.55
N TYR A 462 -39.09 34.68 52.23
CA TYR A 462 -40.26 34.54 51.32
C TYR A 462 -40.28 33.17 50.69
N THR A 463 -41.46 32.59 50.51
CA THR A 463 -41.67 31.29 49.92
C THR A 463 -42.17 31.50 48.49
N TYR A 464 -41.54 30.80 47.55
CA TYR A 464 -41.84 30.77 46.10
C TYR A 464 -42.15 29.34 45.65
N TYR A 465 -42.86 29.22 44.54
CA TYR A 465 -43.06 27.92 43.89
C TYR A 465 -42.60 27.96 42.45
N LEU A 466 -41.91 26.91 42.05
CA LEU A 466 -41.36 26.73 40.70
C LEU A 466 -42.25 25.76 39.92
N ASP A 467 -42.64 26.12 38.70
CA ASP A 467 -43.47 25.29 37.82
C ASP A 467 -42.88 23.89 37.61
N PRO A 468 -43.63 22.79 37.73
CA PRO A 468 -43.09 21.44 37.64
C PRO A 468 -42.58 21.06 36.24
N LYS A 469 -43.01 21.77 35.19
CA LYS A 469 -42.59 21.47 33.81
C LYS A 469 -41.53 22.44 33.30
N THR A 470 -41.68 23.72 33.64
CA THR A 470 -40.81 24.76 33.09
C THR A 470 -39.79 25.29 34.09
N GLY A 471 -40.03 25.09 35.40
CA GLY A 471 -39.22 25.69 36.47
C GLY A 471 -39.45 27.17 36.66
N GLU A 472 -40.39 27.80 35.95
CA GLU A 472 -40.70 29.23 36.06
C GLU A 472 -41.34 29.58 37.38
N LYS A 473 -40.88 30.62 38.02
CA LYS A 473 -41.47 31.16 39.25
C LYS A 473 -42.91 31.60 39.04
N TYR A 474 -43.83 31.14 39.88
CA TYR A 474 -45.21 31.62 39.83
C TYR A 474 -45.33 33.05 40.35
N THR A 475 -46.05 33.86 39.61
CA THR A 475 -46.40 35.24 40.00
C THR A 475 -47.83 35.57 39.62
N ASN A 476 -48.50 36.50 40.35
CA ASN A 476 -49.84 37.00 40.06
C ASN A 476 -50.86 35.89 39.72
N ARG A 477 -50.87 34.79 40.46
CA ARG A 477 -51.81 33.68 40.21
C ARG A 477 -52.16 32.90 41.47
N SER A 478 -53.31 32.25 41.42
CA SER A 478 -53.68 31.24 42.43
C SER A 478 -53.68 29.86 41.76
N VAL A 479 -53.03 28.89 42.41
CA VAL A 479 -52.84 27.53 41.85
C VAL A 479 -53.08 26.47 42.95
N LEU A 480 -53.78 25.40 42.60
CA LEU A 480 -53.94 24.24 43.44
C LEU A 480 -52.66 23.35 43.36
N ILE A 481 -51.95 23.23 44.49
CA ILE A 481 -50.75 22.41 44.62
C ILE A 481 -51.00 21.38 45.72
N ASP A 482 -50.92 20.10 45.39
CA ASP A 482 -51.19 18.99 46.32
C ASP A 482 -52.50 19.10 47.10
N GLY A 483 -53.56 19.57 46.43
CA GLY A 483 -54.90 19.74 47.02
C GLY A 483 -55.11 20.99 47.85
N LYS A 484 -54.11 21.86 47.97
CA LYS A 484 -54.22 23.14 48.69
C LYS A 484 -54.07 24.31 47.74
N LEU A 485 -54.90 25.35 47.86
CA LEU A 485 -54.87 26.56 47.07
C LEU A 485 -53.78 27.51 47.62
N TYR A 486 -52.86 27.90 46.75
CA TYR A 486 -51.84 28.91 47.05
C TYR A 486 -51.98 30.12 46.12
N THR A 487 -51.84 31.28 46.70
CA THR A 487 -51.88 32.57 45.95
C THR A 487 -50.49 33.20 45.98
N PHE A 488 -50.03 33.60 44.80
CA PHE A 488 -48.72 34.23 44.58
C PHE A 488 -48.92 35.70 44.19
N ASP A 489 -48.22 36.62 44.85
CA ASP A 489 -48.23 38.03 44.53
C ASP A 489 -47.44 38.34 43.25
N LYS A 490 -47.28 39.64 42.89
CA LYS A 490 -46.55 40.09 41.72
C LYS A 490 -45.06 39.71 41.75
N ASP A 491 -44.51 39.59 42.94
CA ASP A 491 -43.09 39.25 43.17
C ASP A 491 -42.88 37.71 43.32
N GLY A 492 -44.00 36.96 43.35
CA GLY A 492 -44.04 35.51 43.42
C GLY A 492 -44.03 34.98 44.88
N HIS A 493 -44.23 35.82 45.86
CA HIS A 493 -44.33 35.38 47.26
C HIS A 493 -45.66 34.65 47.50
N VAL A 494 -45.63 33.58 48.28
CA VAL A 494 -46.87 32.95 48.76
C VAL A 494 -47.53 33.88 49.76
N VAL A 495 -48.75 34.31 49.50
CA VAL A 495 -49.51 35.23 50.36
C VAL A 495 -50.70 34.58 51.03
N SER A 496 -51.13 33.38 50.55
CA SER A 496 -52.18 32.55 51.20
C SER A 496 -52.11 31.10 50.69
#